data_0035d9e529fdbb7223aa6d6b40b466d2
#
_entry.id   0035d9e529fdbb7223aa6d6b40b466d2
#
_cell.length_a   1.000
_cell.length_b   1.000
_cell.length_c   1.000
_cell.angle_alpha   90.00
_cell.angle_beta   90.00
_cell.angle_gamma   90.00
#
_symmetry.space_group_name_H-M   'P 1'
#
loop_
_entity.id
_entity.type
_entity.pdbx_description
1 polymer ?
#
loop_
_entity_poly.entity_id
_entity_poly.type
_entity_poly.pdbx_seq_one_letter_code
_entity_poly.pdbx_strand_id
1 'polypeptide(L)'
;EVIKKSIEVIQELGTGSGGTRNISGTSSYHADLEKELAELHNKESSLIFPSAYTANQSTLWTLCKKLEGIEVFSDELNHASMIQGIKNANVPCHIFRHNDVGHLKELLNTSNASVPKLIVLESLYSMEGLRSPLKQIVSLAKEFNALTYLDEVHSVGLYGSEGRGIAEEQNVSDEIDIINGTLSKAFGQMGGYVAASSDIIDFIRSFAPGFIFTSS
;
A
#
# COMPACT_ATOMS: atom_id res chain seq x y z
N GLU A 1 -27.54 5.80 -1.56
CA GLU A 1 -27.23 4.40 -2.01
C GLU A 1 -26.43 3.65 -0.97
N VAL A 2 -25.26 4.14 -0.54
CA VAL A 2 -24.35 3.49 0.43
C VAL A 2 -25.07 3.08 1.72
N ILE A 3 -25.80 4.00 2.37
CA ILE A 3 -26.54 3.72 3.62
C ILE A 3 -27.56 2.58 3.42
N LYS A 4 -28.29 2.59 2.29
CA LYS A 4 -29.28 1.55 1.99
C LYS A 4 -28.59 0.19 1.86
N LYS A 5 -27.48 0.14 1.11
CA LYS A 5 -26.71 -1.10 0.92
C LYS A 5 -26.13 -1.60 2.25
N SER A 6 -25.61 -0.70 3.09
CA SER A 6 -25.11 -1.08 4.43
C SER A 6 -26.21 -1.70 5.30
N ILE A 7 -27.43 -1.18 5.26
CA ILE A 7 -28.58 -1.76 6.01
C ILE A 7 -28.90 -3.15 5.48
N GLU A 8 -28.93 -3.35 4.17
CA GLU A 8 -29.17 -4.65 3.54
C GLU A 8 -28.12 -5.67 3.99
N VAL A 9 -26.84 -5.31 3.92
CA VAL A 9 -25.73 -6.19 4.33
C VAL A 9 -25.79 -6.53 5.82
N ILE A 10 -26.10 -5.56 6.69
CA ILE A 10 -26.27 -5.82 8.13
C ILE A 10 -27.42 -6.79 8.39
N GLN A 11 -28.53 -6.67 7.65
CA GLN A 11 -29.66 -7.58 7.77
C GLN A 11 -29.33 -9.00 7.29
N GLU A 12 -28.47 -9.12 6.29
CA GLU A 12 -28.08 -10.40 5.69
C GLU A 12 -26.98 -11.12 6.50
N LEU A 13 -25.93 -10.40 6.90
CA LEU A 13 -24.72 -10.97 7.49
C LEU A 13 -24.52 -10.65 8.98
N GLY A 14 -25.29 -9.72 9.54
CA GLY A 14 -25.09 -9.22 10.89
C GLY A 14 -24.07 -8.07 10.94
N THR A 15 -23.57 -7.77 12.15
CA THR A 15 -22.77 -6.56 12.42
C THR A 15 -21.27 -6.81 12.57
N GLY A 16 -20.81 -8.03 12.41
CA GLY A 16 -19.40 -8.37 12.58
C GLY A 16 -19.00 -9.62 11.84
N SER A 17 -17.71 -9.73 11.54
CA SER A 17 -17.16 -10.84 10.75
C SER A 17 -17.13 -12.19 11.50
N GLY A 18 -17.28 -12.21 12.81
CA GLY A 18 -17.31 -13.43 13.63
C GLY A 18 -15.94 -14.11 13.83
N GLY A 19 -14.89 -13.59 13.23
CA GLY A 19 -13.53 -14.15 13.33
C GLY A 19 -12.53 -13.38 12.49
N THR A 20 -11.27 -13.85 12.52
CA THR A 20 -10.23 -13.30 11.65
C THR A 20 -10.42 -13.79 10.22
N ARG A 21 -9.92 -13.02 9.25
CA ARG A 21 -10.10 -13.24 7.82
C ARG A 21 -9.67 -14.65 7.36
N ASN A 22 -8.55 -15.15 7.85
CA ASN A 22 -8.01 -16.47 7.45
C ASN A 22 -8.72 -17.67 8.13
N ILE A 23 -9.58 -17.45 9.12
CA ILE A 23 -10.29 -18.54 9.82
C ILE A 23 -11.76 -18.58 9.40
N SER A 24 -12.55 -17.57 9.80
CA SER A 24 -14.00 -17.57 9.59
C SER A 24 -14.58 -16.19 9.26
N GLY A 25 -13.76 -15.15 9.26
CA GLY A 25 -14.20 -13.76 9.10
C GLY A 25 -14.25 -13.27 7.66
N THR A 26 -14.01 -14.11 6.65
CA THR A 26 -14.13 -13.72 5.24
C THR A 26 -15.55 -13.97 4.74
N SER A 27 -16.25 -12.92 4.33
CA SER A 27 -17.52 -12.98 3.62
C SER A 27 -17.32 -12.83 2.10
N SER A 28 -18.37 -13.09 1.31
CA SER A 28 -18.37 -12.81 -0.13
C SER A 28 -18.09 -11.34 -0.43
N TYR A 29 -18.62 -10.41 0.39
CA TYR A 29 -18.38 -8.98 0.22
C TYR A 29 -16.91 -8.58 0.37
N HIS A 30 -16.16 -9.26 1.24
CA HIS A 30 -14.70 -9.03 1.31
C HIS A 30 -14.02 -9.47 0.02
N ALA A 31 -14.36 -10.67 -0.49
CA ALA A 31 -13.77 -11.19 -1.70
C ALA A 31 -14.11 -10.33 -2.93
N ASP A 32 -15.37 -9.92 -3.04
CA ASP A 32 -15.83 -9.06 -4.13
C ASP A 32 -15.13 -7.69 -4.08
N LEU A 33 -15.03 -7.07 -2.91
CA LEU A 33 -14.33 -5.78 -2.75
C LEU A 33 -12.83 -5.90 -3.03
N GLU A 34 -12.17 -6.96 -2.57
CA GLU A 34 -10.76 -7.21 -2.89
C GLU A 34 -10.55 -7.34 -4.41
N LYS A 35 -11.46 -8.00 -5.12
CA LYS A 35 -11.42 -8.10 -6.58
C LYS A 35 -11.59 -6.73 -7.25
N GLU A 36 -12.60 -5.96 -6.87
CA GLU A 36 -12.85 -4.61 -7.41
C GLU A 36 -11.67 -3.65 -7.18
N LEU A 37 -11.03 -3.72 -6.00
CA LEU A 37 -9.87 -2.90 -5.69
C LEU A 37 -8.61 -3.31 -6.49
N ALA A 38 -8.44 -4.60 -6.75
CA ALA A 38 -7.39 -5.10 -7.63
C ALA A 38 -7.61 -4.59 -9.06
N GLU A 39 -8.83 -4.73 -9.58
CA GLU A 39 -9.23 -4.24 -10.91
C GLU A 39 -9.07 -2.71 -11.02
N LEU A 40 -9.48 -1.95 -9.99
CA LEU A 40 -9.30 -0.49 -9.93
C LEU A 40 -7.85 -0.10 -10.19
N HIS A 41 -6.88 -0.80 -9.59
CA HIS A 41 -5.46 -0.48 -9.72
C HIS A 41 -4.72 -1.25 -10.82
N ASN A 42 -5.44 -2.04 -11.63
CA ASN A 42 -4.87 -2.95 -12.63
C ASN A 42 -3.79 -3.86 -12.02
N LYS A 43 -4.09 -4.41 -10.83
CA LYS A 43 -3.24 -5.38 -10.11
C LYS A 43 -3.90 -6.75 -10.10
N GLU A 44 -3.08 -7.78 -9.88
CA GLU A 44 -3.57 -9.17 -9.88
C GLU A 44 -4.44 -9.47 -8.66
N SER A 45 -4.16 -8.84 -7.51
CA SER A 45 -4.86 -9.10 -6.28
C SER A 45 -4.83 -7.91 -5.34
N SER A 46 -5.72 -7.90 -4.35
CA SER A 46 -5.70 -6.94 -3.25
C SER A 46 -6.05 -7.60 -1.91
N LEU A 47 -5.80 -6.88 -0.83
CA LEU A 47 -6.07 -7.32 0.54
C LEU A 47 -6.59 -6.17 1.37
N ILE A 48 -7.78 -6.36 2.00
CA ILE A 48 -8.42 -5.36 2.84
C ILE A 48 -7.90 -5.44 4.27
N PHE A 49 -7.75 -4.27 4.88
CA PHE A 49 -7.37 -4.05 6.28
C PHE A 49 -8.39 -3.13 6.96
N PRO A 50 -8.46 -3.13 8.32
CA PRO A 50 -9.34 -2.23 9.06
C PRO A 50 -9.10 -0.74 8.80
N SER A 51 -7.90 -0.37 8.38
CA SER A 51 -7.51 1.00 7.99
C SER A 51 -6.28 1.00 7.09
N ALA A 52 -6.06 2.07 6.34
CA ALA A 52 -4.82 2.29 5.59
C ALA A 52 -3.59 2.38 6.51
N TYR A 53 -3.78 2.87 7.74
CA TYR A 53 -2.72 2.88 8.76
C TYR A 53 -2.24 1.45 9.04
N THR A 54 -3.18 0.54 9.32
CA THR A 54 -2.88 -0.88 9.57
C THR A 54 -2.31 -1.57 8.32
N ALA A 55 -2.84 -1.24 7.14
CA ALA A 55 -2.34 -1.74 5.87
C ALA A 55 -0.87 -1.37 5.65
N ASN A 56 -0.52 -0.07 5.78
CA ASN A 56 0.85 0.42 5.69
C ASN A 56 1.78 -0.26 6.71
N GLN A 57 1.41 -0.17 7.99
CA GLN A 57 2.24 -0.68 9.07
C GLN A 57 2.51 -2.18 8.94
N SER A 58 1.45 -2.95 8.66
CA SER A 58 1.52 -4.40 8.61
C SER A 58 2.25 -4.91 7.37
N THR A 59 1.98 -4.32 6.22
CA THR A 59 2.62 -4.69 4.95
C THR A 59 4.11 -4.36 4.97
N LEU A 60 4.47 -3.14 5.33
CA LEU A 60 5.87 -2.72 5.38
C LEU A 60 6.66 -3.51 6.43
N TRP A 61 6.07 -3.73 7.62
CA TRP A 61 6.71 -4.59 8.60
C TRP A 61 6.95 -6.01 8.06
N THR A 62 5.96 -6.59 7.40
CA THR A 62 6.04 -7.96 6.87
C THR A 62 7.11 -8.09 5.80
N LEU A 63 7.09 -7.21 4.80
CA LEU A 63 8.09 -7.19 3.74
C LEU A 63 9.50 -6.99 4.31
N CYS A 64 9.68 -5.95 5.12
CA CYS A 64 10.97 -5.63 5.70
C CYS A 64 11.50 -6.73 6.63
N LYS A 65 10.64 -7.37 7.42
CA LYS A 65 11.06 -8.40 8.39
C LYS A 65 11.34 -9.75 7.76
N LYS A 66 10.70 -10.05 6.64
CA LYS A 66 10.74 -11.39 6.04
C LYS A 66 11.65 -11.47 4.81
N LEU A 67 11.90 -10.38 4.12
CA LEU A 67 12.86 -10.35 3.02
C LEU A 67 14.26 -10.13 3.60
N GLU A 68 15.07 -11.18 3.56
CA GLU A 68 16.41 -11.17 4.17
C GLU A 68 17.32 -10.12 3.50
N GLY A 69 17.95 -9.30 4.33
CA GLY A 69 18.89 -8.29 3.89
C GLY A 69 18.28 -7.07 3.21
N ILE A 70 16.96 -6.91 3.22
CA ILE A 70 16.29 -5.78 2.56
C ILE A 70 16.78 -4.43 3.08
N GLU A 71 16.98 -3.50 2.16
CA GLU A 71 17.23 -2.08 2.44
C GLU A 71 16.04 -1.23 1.97
N VAL A 72 15.60 -0.31 2.84
CA VAL A 72 14.47 0.57 2.55
C VAL A 72 14.96 1.98 2.23
N PHE A 73 14.39 2.60 1.20
CA PHE A 73 14.62 3.98 0.80
C PHE A 73 13.32 4.75 0.96
N SER A 74 13.23 5.55 2.02
CA SER A 74 12.00 6.23 2.44
C SER A 74 12.08 7.73 2.21
N ASP A 75 11.04 8.32 1.62
CA ASP A 75 10.90 9.79 1.58
C ASP A 75 10.81 10.34 3.00
N GLU A 76 11.46 11.49 3.27
CA GLU A 76 11.51 12.08 4.61
C GLU A 76 10.16 12.56 5.14
N LEU A 77 9.18 12.82 4.26
CA LEU A 77 7.84 13.28 4.61
C LEU A 77 6.78 12.17 4.62
N ASN A 78 7.19 10.92 4.48
CA ASN A 78 6.26 9.80 4.52
C ASN A 78 5.39 9.77 5.78
N HIS A 79 4.15 9.32 5.61
CA HIS A 79 3.18 9.21 6.70
C HIS A 79 3.67 8.33 7.86
N ALA A 80 3.29 8.70 9.07
CA ALA A 80 3.67 8.01 10.31
C ALA A 80 3.44 6.49 10.30
N SER A 81 2.42 5.99 9.61
CA SER A 81 2.13 4.56 9.49
C SER A 81 3.21 3.80 8.72
N MET A 82 3.74 4.40 7.65
CA MET A 82 4.85 3.83 6.89
C MET A 82 6.14 3.84 7.69
N ILE A 83 6.47 4.98 8.29
CA ILE A 83 7.63 5.12 9.19
C ILE A 83 7.58 4.09 10.31
N GLN A 84 6.42 3.91 10.94
CA GLN A 84 6.27 2.97 12.05
C GLN A 84 6.41 1.51 11.60
N GLY A 85 5.89 1.15 10.42
CA GLY A 85 6.04 -0.20 9.85
C GLY A 85 7.50 -0.56 9.61
N ILE A 86 8.26 0.34 8.97
CA ILE A 86 9.69 0.18 8.69
C ILE A 86 10.49 0.11 10.00
N LYS A 87 10.26 1.06 10.91
CA LYS A 87 10.95 1.13 12.19
C LYS A 87 10.77 -0.13 13.04
N ASN A 88 9.55 -0.67 13.07
CA ASN A 88 9.25 -1.89 13.84
C ASN A 88 9.94 -3.14 13.25
N ALA A 89 10.25 -3.15 11.97
CA ALA A 89 10.98 -4.24 11.33
C ALA A 89 12.48 -4.22 11.68
N ASN A 90 13.02 -3.06 12.06
CA ASN A 90 14.42 -2.86 12.45
C ASN A 90 15.41 -3.30 11.35
N VAL A 91 15.20 -2.78 10.15
CA VAL A 91 16.05 -2.98 8.96
C VAL A 91 16.78 -1.69 8.59
N PRO A 92 17.86 -1.75 7.77
CA PRO A 92 18.49 -0.56 7.21
C PRO A 92 17.47 0.30 6.46
N CYS A 93 17.38 1.58 6.84
CA CYS A 93 16.48 2.54 6.22
C CYS A 93 17.25 3.82 5.87
N HIS A 94 17.28 4.14 4.60
CA HIS A 94 17.90 5.33 4.03
C HIS A 94 16.82 6.36 3.75
N ILE A 95 16.88 7.51 4.43
CA ILE A 95 15.90 8.58 4.24
C ILE A 95 16.40 9.54 3.18
N PHE A 96 15.67 9.67 2.07
CA PHE A 96 15.99 10.66 1.05
C PHE A 96 15.18 11.95 1.23
N ARG A 97 15.76 13.08 0.83
CA ARG A 97 15.10 14.39 0.86
C ARG A 97 13.83 14.37 0.01
N HIS A 98 12.79 15.02 0.51
CA HIS A 98 11.47 15.04 -0.10
C HIS A 98 11.52 15.33 -1.61
N ASN A 99 10.98 14.38 -2.39
CA ASN A 99 10.91 14.44 -3.85
C ASN A 99 12.28 14.64 -4.57
N ASP A 100 13.40 14.46 -3.88
CA ASP A 100 14.75 14.61 -4.44
C ASP A 100 15.22 13.29 -5.08
N VAL A 101 14.93 13.14 -6.37
CA VAL A 101 15.32 11.98 -7.18
C VAL A 101 16.85 11.81 -7.26
N GLY A 102 17.59 12.93 -7.25
CA GLY A 102 19.05 12.92 -7.24
C GLY A 102 19.61 12.30 -5.96
N HIS A 103 19.11 12.73 -4.82
CA HIS A 103 19.50 12.17 -3.53
C HIS A 103 19.07 10.70 -3.38
N LEU A 104 17.87 10.33 -3.86
CA LEU A 104 17.46 8.92 -3.90
C LEU A 104 18.47 8.09 -4.72
N LYS A 105 18.89 8.58 -5.90
CA LYS A 105 19.89 7.89 -6.74
C LYS A 105 21.24 7.77 -6.04
N GLU A 106 21.68 8.80 -5.35
CA GLU A 106 22.93 8.78 -4.56
C GLU A 106 22.89 7.67 -3.51
N LEU A 107 21.79 7.57 -2.74
CA LEU A 107 21.60 6.53 -1.72
C LEU A 107 21.54 5.13 -2.33
N LEU A 108 20.79 4.94 -3.43
CA LEU A 108 20.72 3.65 -4.13
C LEU A 108 22.07 3.18 -4.64
N ASN A 109 22.94 4.09 -5.08
CA ASN A 109 24.31 3.77 -5.49
C ASN A 109 25.21 3.27 -4.35
N THR A 110 24.89 3.59 -3.10
CA THR A 110 25.64 3.10 -1.92
C THR A 110 25.22 1.72 -1.47
N SER A 111 24.04 1.26 -1.90
CA SER A 111 23.47 -0.04 -1.55
C SER A 111 24.15 -1.17 -2.31
N ASN A 112 24.26 -2.33 -1.66
CA ASN A 112 24.75 -3.53 -2.32
C ASN A 112 23.77 -4.00 -3.41
N ALA A 113 24.26 -4.23 -4.62
CA ALA A 113 23.44 -4.64 -5.77
C ALA A 113 22.67 -5.97 -5.53
N SER A 114 23.20 -6.85 -4.68
CA SER A 114 22.61 -8.17 -4.43
C SER A 114 21.52 -8.22 -3.39
N VAL A 115 21.28 -7.13 -2.62
CA VAL A 115 20.23 -7.11 -1.59
C VAL A 115 18.91 -6.60 -2.16
N PRO A 116 17.77 -7.11 -1.67
CA PRO A 116 16.46 -6.56 -2.01
C PRO A 116 16.36 -5.09 -1.60
N LYS A 117 15.73 -4.28 -2.41
CA LYS A 117 15.52 -2.85 -2.15
C LYS A 117 14.03 -2.52 -2.23
N LEU A 118 13.56 -1.63 -1.36
CA LEU A 118 12.20 -1.13 -1.35
C LEU A 118 12.20 0.40 -1.28
N ILE A 119 11.66 1.05 -2.31
CA ILE A 119 11.44 2.50 -2.31
C ILE A 119 10.03 2.76 -1.80
N VAL A 120 9.90 3.58 -0.76
CA VAL A 120 8.64 3.85 -0.07
C VAL A 120 8.33 5.34 -0.13
N LEU A 121 7.16 5.71 -0.65
CA LEU A 121 6.74 7.10 -0.84
C LEU A 121 5.21 7.25 -0.89
N GLU A 122 4.73 8.49 -0.72
CA GLU A 122 3.34 8.87 -1.04
C GLU A 122 3.27 9.45 -2.46
N SER A 123 2.15 9.29 -3.12
CA SER A 123 1.88 9.92 -4.42
C SER A 123 1.54 11.41 -4.27
N LEU A 124 0.78 11.72 -3.21
CA LEU A 124 0.33 13.05 -2.83
C LEU A 124 0.47 13.23 -1.32
N TYR A 125 1.35 14.12 -0.90
CA TYR A 125 1.62 14.39 0.51
C TYR A 125 0.56 15.31 1.12
N SER A 126 -0.03 14.87 2.24
CA SER A 126 -1.24 15.50 2.81
C SER A 126 -1.03 16.91 3.31
N MET A 127 0.12 17.21 3.90
CA MET A 127 0.38 18.50 4.56
C MET A 127 0.86 19.55 3.55
N GLU A 128 1.71 19.13 2.63
CA GLU A 128 2.35 20.00 1.63
C GLU A 128 1.52 20.14 0.36
N GLY A 129 0.65 19.15 0.06
CA GLY A 129 -0.11 19.07 -1.20
C GLY A 129 0.78 18.83 -2.42
N LEU A 130 2.02 18.36 -2.21
CA LEU A 130 2.98 18.11 -3.27
C LEU A 130 2.83 16.70 -3.84
N ARG A 131 3.00 16.59 -5.15
CA ARG A 131 2.98 15.32 -5.87
C ARG A 131 4.39 14.77 -6.06
N SER A 132 4.53 13.47 -5.94
CA SER A 132 5.80 12.81 -6.22
C SER A 132 6.10 12.71 -7.72
N PRO A 133 7.39 12.81 -8.10
CA PRO A 133 7.84 12.64 -9.48
C PRO A 133 7.92 11.14 -9.83
N LEU A 134 6.75 10.45 -9.88
CA LEU A 134 6.67 8.99 -9.97
C LEU A 134 7.40 8.41 -11.18
N LYS A 135 7.32 9.06 -12.35
CA LYS A 135 8.03 8.60 -13.57
C LYS A 135 9.53 8.45 -13.36
N GLN A 136 10.13 9.41 -12.67
CA GLN A 136 11.57 9.40 -12.39
C GLN A 136 11.92 8.34 -11.34
N ILE A 137 11.09 8.21 -10.31
CA ILE A 137 11.28 7.22 -9.23
C ILE A 137 11.14 5.80 -9.76
N VAL A 138 10.13 5.52 -10.58
CA VAL A 138 9.96 4.22 -11.24
C VAL A 138 11.13 3.88 -12.15
N SER A 139 11.66 4.88 -12.89
CA SER A 139 12.84 4.68 -13.71
C SER A 139 14.06 4.27 -12.86
N LEU A 140 14.25 4.90 -11.70
CA LEU A 140 15.31 4.50 -10.76
C LEU A 140 15.03 3.12 -10.16
N ALA A 141 13.79 2.83 -9.78
CA ALA A 141 13.44 1.51 -9.24
C ALA A 141 13.85 0.40 -10.22
N LYS A 142 13.58 0.57 -11.50
CA LYS A 142 14.01 -0.36 -12.56
C LYS A 142 15.54 -0.42 -12.69
N GLU A 143 16.22 0.73 -12.72
CA GLU A 143 17.70 0.81 -12.83
C GLU A 143 18.40 0.04 -11.71
N PHE A 144 17.84 0.09 -10.48
CA PHE A 144 18.42 -0.51 -9.28
C PHE A 144 17.77 -1.82 -8.84
N ASN A 145 16.84 -2.37 -9.62
CA ASN A 145 16.06 -3.56 -9.29
C ASN A 145 15.43 -3.47 -7.89
N ALA A 146 14.78 -2.34 -7.63
CA ALA A 146 14.10 -2.04 -6.39
C ALA A 146 12.58 -2.19 -6.56
N LEU A 147 11.90 -2.74 -5.55
CA LEU A 147 10.44 -2.71 -5.45
C LEU A 147 9.97 -1.29 -5.09
N THR A 148 8.78 -0.95 -5.51
CA THR A 148 8.09 0.31 -5.20
C THR A 148 6.88 0.08 -4.32
N TYR A 149 6.79 0.83 -3.22
CA TYR A 149 5.61 0.92 -2.35
C TYR A 149 5.06 2.34 -2.39
N LEU A 150 3.88 2.49 -2.97
CA LEU A 150 3.23 3.78 -3.17
C LEU A 150 1.97 3.90 -2.32
N ASP A 151 1.91 4.92 -1.48
CA ASP A 151 0.70 5.30 -0.76
C ASP A 151 -0.12 6.29 -1.60
N GLU A 152 -1.30 5.86 -2.06
CA GLU A 152 -2.28 6.64 -2.83
C GLU A 152 -3.46 7.15 -1.96
N VAL A 153 -3.34 7.09 -0.64
CA VAL A 153 -4.42 7.40 0.31
C VAL A 153 -5.04 8.78 0.09
N HIS A 154 -4.27 9.76 -0.36
CA HIS A 154 -4.74 11.12 -0.61
C HIS A 154 -5.18 11.39 -2.05
N SER A 155 -5.03 10.42 -2.94
CA SER A 155 -5.24 10.60 -4.38
C SER A 155 -6.26 9.63 -4.99
N VAL A 156 -6.37 8.41 -4.48
CA VAL A 156 -7.36 7.43 -4.96
C VAL A 156 -8.79 7.94 -4.78
N GLY A 157 -9.61 7.76 -5.81
CA GLY A 157 -10.96 8.29 -5.91
C GLY A 157 -11.05 9.75 -6.36
N LEU A 158 -9.91 10.45 -6.54
CA LEU A 158 -9.86 11.90 -6.86
C LEU A 158 -9.06 12.23 -8.12
N TYR A 159 -7.99 11.48 -8.40
CA TYR A 159 -7.07 11.75 -9.51
C TYR A 159 -7.03 10.58 -10.49
N GLY A 160 -6.68 10.90 -11.73
CA GLY A 160 -6.73 9.95 -12.84
C GLY A 160 -8.12 9.85 -13.46
N SER A 161 -8.22 9.34 -14.68
CA SER A 161 -9.48 9.22 -15.45
C SER A 161 -10.44 8.20 -14.84
N GLU A 162 -9.90 7.14 -14.24
CA GLU A 162 -10.64 6.08 -13.57
C GLU A 162 -10.65 6.26 -12.03
N GLY A 163 -10.00 7.33 -11.53
CA GLY A 163 -9.89 7.58 -10.09
C GLY A 163 -8.87 6.70 -9.37
N ARG A 164 -7.88 6.14 -10.08
CA ARG A 164 -6.88 5.24 -9.52
C ARG A 164 -5.79 5.97 -8.73
N GLY A 165 -5.68 7.29 -8.88
CA GLY A 165 -4.72 8.14 -8.18
C GLY A 165 -3.68 8.81 -9.08
N ILE A 166 -2.61 9.31 -8.47
CA ILE A 166 -1.53 10.04 -9.18
C ILE A 166 -0.70 9.10 -10.08
N ALA A 167 -0.55 7.84 -9.72
CA ALA A 167 0.14 6.88 -10.58
C ALA A 167 -0.55 6.72 -11.93
N GLU A 168 -1.89 6.71 -11.95
CA GLU A 168 -2.67 6.73 -13.19
C GLU A 168 -2.48 8.04 -13.95
N GLU A 169 -2.62 9.18 -13.27
CA GLU A 169 -2.46 10.50 -13.90
C GLU A 169 -1.08 10.65 -14.55
N GLN A 170 -0.04 10.08 -13.94
CA GLN A 170 1.31 10.07 -14.49
C GLN A 170 1.59 8.92 -15.47
N ASN A 171 0.62 8.01 -15.72
CA ASN A 171 0.74 6.83 -16.58
C ASN A 171 1.88 5.89 -16.16
N VAL A 172 1.98 5.58 -14.87
CA VAL A 172 2.97 4.65 -14.30
C VAL A 172 2.35 3.59 -13.38
N SER A 173 1.03 3.46 -13.33
CA SER A 173 0.33 2.51 -12.43
C SER A 173 0.84 1.08 -12.58
N ASP A 174 1.07 0.62 -13.81
CA ASP A 174 1.51 -0.74 -14.07
C ASP A 174 2.95 -1.00 -13.62
N GLU A 175 3.72 0.08 -13.43
CA GLU A 175 5.14 0.04 -13.05
C GLU A 175 5.37 0.15 -11.54
N ILE A 176 4.31 0.43 -10.77
CA ILE A 176 4.34 0.40 -9.30
C ILE A 176 4.05 -1.02 -8.84
N ASP A 177 4.87 -1.57 -7.95
CA ASP A 177 4.70 -2.96 -7.49
C ASP A 177 3.58 -3.09 -6.44
N ILE A 178 3.53 -2.17 -5.48
CA ILE A 178 2.60 -2.23 -4.35
C ILE A 178 1.93 -0.88 -4.17
N ILE A 179 0.60 -0.86 -4.15
CA ILE A 179 -0.22 0.33 -3.92
C ILE A 179 -0.98 0.17 -2.61
N ASN A 180 -0.87 1.14 -1.71
CA ASN A 180 -1.73 1.26 -0.54
C ASN A 180 -2.79 2.31 -0.78
N GLY A 181 -4.02 2.03 -0.38
CA GLY A 181 -5.15 2.94 -0.50
C GLY A 181 -6.06 2.93 0.72
N THR A 182 -7.00 3.85 0.73
CA THR A 182 -8.00 3.98 1.81
C THR A 182 -9.42 4.03 1.28
N LEU A 183 -10.33 3.48 2.07
CA LEU A 183 -11.77 3.64 1.87
C LEU A 183 -12.33 4.82 2.70
N SER A 184 -11.51 5.42 3.59
CA SER A 184 -11.97 6.37 4.60
C SER A 184 -11.96 7.83 4.16
N LYS A 185 -11.54 8.12 2.93
CA LYS A 185 -11.49 9.49 2.37
C LYS A 185 -12.50 9.64 1.22
N ALA A 186 -12.07 9.55 -0.02
CA ALA A 186 -12.94 9.75 -1.18
C ALA A 186 -14.14 8.78 -1.22
N PHE A 187 -13.95 7.53 -0.82
CA PHE A 187 -15.03 6.53 -0.82
C PHE A 187 -16.00 6.66 0.36
N GLY A 188 -15.66 7.40 1.43
CA GLY A 188 -16.54 7.66 2.55
C GLY A 188 -16.91 6.44 3.39
N GLN A 189 -16.05 5.43 3.45
CA GLN A 189 -16.22 4.18 4.21
C GLN A 189 -15.04 3.95 5.16
N MET A 190 -15.13 2.97 6.05
CA MET A 190 -13.98 2.54 6.84
C MET A 190 -13.17 1.51 6.09
N GLY A 191 -11.85 1.52 6.33
CA GLY A 191 -10.95 0.52 5.81
C GLY A 191 -9.77 1.09 5.03
N GLY A 192 -8.83 0.21 4.76
CA GLY A 192 -7.71 0.42 3.87
C GLY A 192 -7.41 -0.86 3.11
N TYR A 193 -6.53 -0.80 2.15
CA TYR A 193 -6.18 -1.96 1.36
C TYR A 193 -4.78 -1.83 0.78
N VAL A 194 -4.26 -2.96 0.35
CA VAL A 194 -3.04 -3.05 -0.46
C VAL A 194 -3.38 -3.80 -1.74
N ALA A 195 -2.90 -3.32 -2.89
CA ALA A 195 -3.03 -3.97 -4.20
C ALA A 195 -1.65 -4.22 -4.80
N ALA A 196 -1.40 -5.43 -5.29
CA ALA A 196 -0.11 -5.87 -5.83
C ALA A 196 -0.27 -7.14 -6.69
N SER A 197 0.87 -7.80 -7.02
CA SER A 197 0.86 -9.14 -7.57
C SER A 197 0.25 -10.16 -6.60
N SER A 198 -0.27 -11.25 -7.14
CA SER A 198 -0.86 -12.32 -6.33
C SER A 198 0.12 -12.90 -5.31
N ASP A 199 1.39 -13.06 -5.69
CA ASP A 199 2.44 -13.57 -4.82
C ASP A 199 2.69 -12.65 -3.61
N ILE A 200 2.77 -11.33 -3.84
CA ILE A 200 2.94 -10.33 -2.77
C ILE A 200 1.73 -10.33 -1.84
N ILE A 201 0.53 -10.37 -2.39
CA ILE A 201 -0.71 -10.37 -1.59
C ILE A 201 -0.84 -11.65 -0.77
N ASP A 202 -0.53 -12.81 -1.33
CA ASP A 202 -0.54 -14.08 -0.59
C ASP A 202 0.51 -14.10 0.53
N PHE A 203 1.69 -13.55 0.24
CA PHE A 203 2.74 -13.38 1.25
C PHE A 203 2.28 -12.48 2.41
N ILE A 204 1.66 -11.34 2.11
CA ILE A 204 1.12 -10.44 3.16
C ILE A 204 0.00 -11.13 3.92
N ARG A 205 -0.94 -11.78 3.25
CA ARG A 205 -2.04 -12.55 3.85
C ARG A 205 -1.55 -13.63 4.82
N SER A 206 -0.42 -14.25 4.50
CA SER A 206 0.15 -15.36 5.28
C SER A 206 0.99 -14.92 6.46
N PHE A 207 1.61 -13.74 6.41
CA PHE A 207 2.60 -13.32 7.40
C PHE A 207 2.33 -12.00 8.10
N ALA A 208 1.38 -11.18 7.64
CA ALA A 208 1.12 -9.87 8.21
C ALA A 208 0.30 -9.95 9.52
N PRO A 209 0.89 -9.61 10.70
CA PRO A 209 0.18 -9.74 11.98
C PRO A 209 -1.10 -8.89 12.05
N GLY A 210 -1.09 -7.70 11.46
CA GLY A 210 -2.25 -6.81 11.40
C GLY A 210 -3.36 -7.29 10.47
N PHE A 211 -3.14 -8.37 9.72
CA PHE A 211 -4.18 -9.07 8.98
C PHE A 211 -4.60 -10.37 9.69
N ILE A 212 -3.62 -11.19 10.10
CA ILE A 212 -3.88 -12.53 10.66
C ILE A 212 -4.61 -12.43 12.01
N PHE A 213 -4.23 -11.47 12.86
CA PHE A 213 -4.71 -11.37 14.24
C PHE A 213 -5.74 -10.25 14.46
N THR A 214 -6.29 -9.69 13.40
CA THR A 214 -7.38 -8.70 13.47
C THR A 214 -8.61 -9.22 12.74
N SER A 215 -9.80 -8.75 13.17
CA SER A 215 -11.06 -8.90 12.42
C SER A 215 -11.44 -7.58 11.76
N SER A 216 -12.00 -7.63 10.58
CA SER A 216 -12.42 -6.47 9.78
C SER A 216 -13.89 -6.62 9.38
#